data_2b26760f261beddda9c6a86e1cd038cb
#
_entry.id   2b26760f261beddda9c6a86e1cd038cb
#
_cell.length_a   1.000
_cell.length_b   1.000
_cell.length_c   1.000
_cell.angle_alpha   90.00
_cell.angle_beta   90.00
_cell.angle_gamma   90.00
#
_symmetry.space_group_name_H-M   'P 1'
#
loop_
_entity.id
_entity.type
_entity.pdbx_description
1 polymer ?
#
loop_
_entity_poly.entity_id
_entity_poly.type
_entity_poly.pdbx_seq_one_letter_code
_entity_poly.pdbx_strand_id
1 'polypeptide(L)'
;MAKGQLRVSGQMDVGQFWPAGQSDADTVTVLVTANSFSFSPDPANKPFKTTKAFQNATVRGASSRLAIRNNKITIRLQGIDATELHYSATLPKKGLIDNGKRFRQFFGETATVKLHDFAAQSGKGIIGCEVLTSVDHPNDVFDTFGSFIGDIQITIKGKKVNLNHWLVQNGWAFPTYYNSMSPVEINAIQQLSEFARARLRKAFGRN
;
A
#
# COMPACT_ATOMS: atom_id res chain seq x y z
N MET A 1 9.49 -16.15 17.46
CA MET A 1 10.66 -16.09 16.54
C MET A 1 10.59 -14.78 15.79
N ALA A 2 11.74 -14.15 15.47
CA ALA A 2 11.74 -12.94 14.64
C ALA A 2 11.28 -13.33 13.22
N LYS A 3 10.29 -12.60 12.70
CA LYS A 3 9.83 -12.79 11.31
C LYS A 3 10.94 -12.42 10.35
N GLY A 4 11.00 -13.09 9.21
CA GLY A 4 11.82 -12.67 8.10
C GLY A 4 11.29 -11.38 7.48
N GLN A 5 12.11 -10.67 6.72
CA GLN A 5 11.72 -9.47 6.01
C GLN A 5 11.95 -9.66 4.51
N LEU A 6 10.87 -9.57 3.74
CA LEU A 6 10.97 -9.41 2.30
C LEU A 6 11.16 -7.93 1.98
N ARG A 7 12.15 -7.63 1.14
CA ARG A 7 12.43 -6.30 0.61
C ARG A 7 12.35 -6.35 -0.91
N VAL A 8 11.62 -5.40 -1.47
CA VAL A 8 11.52 -5.24 -2.92
C VAL A 8 11.91 -3.81 -3.26
N SER A 9 12.96 -3.65 -4.06
CA SER A 9 13.35 -2.33 -4.59
C SER A 9 12.65 -2.11 -5.93
N GLY A 10 12.13 -0.92 -6.14
CA GLY A 10 11.39 -0.59 -7.36
C GLY A 10 11.25 0.89 -7.60
N GLN A 11 10.37 1.21 -8.53
CA GLN A 11 10.03 2.59 -8.89
C GLN A 11 8.52 2.77 -8.85
N MET A 12 8.09 3.87 -8.28
CA MET A 12 6.70 4.30 -8.20
C MET A 12 6.48 5.49 -9.13
N ASP A 13 5.46 5.40 -9.99
CA ASP A 13 5.00 6.52 -10.81
C ASP A 13 4.07 7.39 -9.97
N VAL A 14 4.41 8.67 -9.78
CA VAL A 14 3.58 9.64 -9.07
C VAL A 14 2.25 9.88 -9.81
N GLY A 15 2.28 9.81 -11.13
CA GLY A 15 1.11 9.99 -11.99
C GLY A 15 0.06 8.86 -11.87
N GLN A 16 0.32 7.79 -11.09
CA GLN A 16 -0.69 6.76 -10.87
C GLN A 16 -1.84 7.24 -9.97
N PHE A 17 -1.61 8.28 -9.18
CA PHE A 17 -2.61 8.85 -8.27
C PHE A 17 -3.47 9.92 -8.95
N TRP A 18 -4.65 10.16 -8.39
CA TRP A 18 -5.54 11.22 -8.85
C TRP A 18 -4.87 12.61 -8.71
N PRO A 19 -5.02 13.55 -9.68
CA PRO A 19 -5.96 13.48 -10.83
C PRO A 19 -5.39 12.82 -12.09
N ALA A 20 -4.11 12.51 -12.17
CA ALA A 20 -3.48 11.94 -13.36
C ALA A 20 -3.82 10.45 -13.55
N GLY A 21 -3.91 9.70 -12.47
CA GLY A 21 -4.23 8.27 -12.44
C GLY A 21 -5.48 7.95 -11.64
N GLN A 22 -5.71 6.67 -11.38
CA GLN A 22 -6.94 6.14 -10.78
C GLN A 22 -6.65 5.18 -9.60
N SER A 23 -5.41 5.19 -9.06
CA SER A 23 -5.07 4.36 -7.90
C SER A 23 -5.66 4.92 -6.61
N ASP A 24 -6.21 4.07 -5.78
CA ASP A 24 -6.61 4.40 -4.42
C ASP A 24 -5.38 4.76 -3.58
N ALA A 25 -5.56 5.50 -2.49
CA ALA A 25 -4.44 5.98 -1.68
C ALA A 25 -3.73 4.85 -0.92
N ASP A 26 -4.34 3.68 -0.72
CA ASP A 26 -3.77 2.50 -0.08
C ASP A 26 -3.28 1.43 -1.06
N THR A 27 -3.38 1.70 -2.35
CA THR A 27 -2.98 0.77 -3.41
C THR A 27 -1.98 1.43 -4.34
N VAL A 28 -0.77 0.86 -4.41
CA VAL A 28 0.35 1.44 -5.17
C VAL A 28 0.91 0.41 -6.16
N THR A 29 1.05 0.82 -7.42
CA THR A 29 1.76 0.05 -8.44
C THR A 29 3.24 0.40 -8.41
N VAL A 30 4.08 -0.62 -8.30
CA VAL A 30 5.54 -0.49 -8.29
C VAL A 30 6.12 -1.25 -9.48
N LEU A 31 6.99 -0.58 -10.22
CA LEU A 31 7.80 -1.18 -11.28
C LEU A 31 9.04 -1.81 -10.65
N VAL A 32 9.25 -3.11 -10.88
CA VAL A 32 10.34 -3.90 -10.29
C VAL A 32 11.21 -4.51 -11.34
N THR A 33 12.46 -4.83 -10.98
CA THR A 33 13.38 -5.59 -11.84
C THR A 33 13.62 -6.98 -11.24
N ALA A 34 14.13 -7.92 -12.02
CA ALA A 34 14.37 -9.30 -11.60
C ALA A 34 15.30 -9.44 -10.36
N ASN A 35 16.18 -8.47 -10.16
CA ASN A 35 17.16 -8.46 -9.05
C ASN A 35 16.70 -7.59 -7.86
N SER A 36 15.46 -7.10 -7.85
CA SER A 36 14.96 -6.15 -6.87
C SER A 36 14.53 -6.79 -5.55
N PHE A 37 14.47 -8.11 -5.48
CA PHE A 37 13.90 -8.81 -4.34
C PHE A 37 15.00 -9.41 -3.44
N SER A 38 14.85 -9.26 -2.14
CA SER A 38 15.68 -9.94 -1.15
C SER A 38 14.84 -10.34 0.05
N PHE A 39 15.21 -11.45 0.69
CA PHE A 39 14.59 -11.93 1.92
C PHE A 39 15.67 -12.14 2.99
N SER A 40 15.43 -11.70 4.21
CA SER A 40 16.37 -11.81 5.32
C SER A 40 15.63 -12.18 6.62
N PRO A 41 16.12 -13.14 7.42
CA PRO A 41 17.29 -13.95 7.13
C PRO A 41 16.99 -15.02 6.07
N ASP A 42 17.78 -15.08 5.03
CA ASP A 42 17.78 -16.23 4.13
C ASP A 42 18.52 -17.37 4.82
N PRO A 43 17.89 -18.51 5.10
CA PRO A 43 18.55 -19.64 5.75
C PRO A 43 19.74 -20.18 4.98
N ALA A 44 19.87 -19.84 3.71
CA ALA A 44 20.97 -20.28 2.84
C ALA A 44 21.96 -19.16 2.49
N ASN A 45 21.84 -17.95 3.03
CA ASN A 45 22.64 -16.77 2.67
C ASN A 45 22.70 -16.50 1.13
N LYS A 46 21.70 -16.96 0.41
CA LYS A 46 21.60 -16.78 -1.04
C LYS A 46 20.57 -15.70 -1.36
N PRO A 47 20.86 -14.81 -2.31
CA PRO A 47 19.86 -13.86 -2.73
C PRO A 47 18.62 -14.62 -3.22
N PHE A 48 17.47 -14.29 -2.65
CA PHE A 48 16.21 -14.92 -2.98
C PHE A 48 15.90 -14.69 -4.48
N LYS A 49 15.98 -15.74 -5.27
CA LYS A 49 15.72 -15.68 -6.71
C LYS A 49 14.23 -15.81 -6.97
N THR A 50 13.58 -14.69 -7.01
CA THR A 50 12.14 -14.52 -6.90
C THR A 50 11.32 -14.81 -8.13
N THR A 51 11.84 -14.63 -9.31
CA THR A 51 11.01 -14.65 -10.53
C THR A 51 10.22 -15.94 -10.70
N LYS A 52 10.78 -17.09 -10.35
CA LYS A 52 10.06 -18.36 -10.44
C LYS A 52 9.17 -18.63 -9.21
N ALA A 53 9.60 -18.26 -8.02
CA ALA A 53 8.83 -18.49 -6.80
C ALA A 53 7.52 -17.69 -6.78
N PHE A 54 7.56 -16.41 -7.18
CA PHE A 54 6.35 -15.58 -7.26
C PHE A 54 5.50 -15.86 -8.49
N GLN A 55 6.08 -16.27 -9.60
CA GLN A 55 5.30 -16.70 -10.78
C GLN A 55 4.46 -17.95 -10.51
N ASN A 56 4.88 -18.78 -9.54
CA ASN A 56 4.22 -20.03 -9.17
C ASN A 56 3.48 -19.95 -7.82
N ALA A 57 3.51 -18.81 -7.13
CA ALA A 57 2.78 -18.65 -5.89
C ALA A 57 1.28 -18.78 -6.13
N THR A 58 0.67 -19.79 -5.52
CA THR A 58 -0.78 -19.96 -5.52
C THR A 58 -1.31 -19.23 -4.30
N VAL A 59 -2.05 -18.16 -4.51
CA VAL A 59 -2.75 -17.47 -3.41
C VAL A 59 -3.80 -18.41 -2.86
N ARG A 60 -3.82 -18.64 -1.55
CA ARG A 60 -4.81 -19.49 -0.88
C ARG A 60 -6.22 -18.97 -1.19
N GLY A 61 -7.03 -19.79 -1.88
CA GLY A 61 -8.42 -19.48 -2.18
C GLY A 61 -8.67 -18.63 -3.42
N ALA A 62 -7.66 -18.18 -4.13
CA ALA A 62 -7.82 -17.49 -5.40
C ALA A 62 -7.29 -18.32 -6.56
N SER A 63 -8.08 -18.43 -7.62
CA SER A 63 -7.65 -19.05 -8.89
C SER A 63 -6.69 -18.18 -9.70
N SER A 64 -6.41 -16.96 -9.24
CA SER A 64 -5.55 -16.00 -9.90
C SER A 64 -4.10 -16.22 -9.51
N ARG A 65 -3.27 -16.48 -10.50
CA ARG A 65 -1.82 -16.47 -10.34
C ARG A 65 -1.37 -15.04 -10.06
N LEU A 66 -0.56 -14.88 -9.04
CA LEU A 66 0.18 -13.65 -8.84
C LEU A 66 0.96 -13.30 -10.06
N ALA A 67 0.62 -12.21 -10.61
CA ALA A 67 1.26 -11.79 -11.79
C ALA A 67 2.14 -10.57 -11.48
N ILE A 68 3.46 -10.81 -11.43
CA ILE A 68 4.36 -9.76 -11.89
C ILE A 68 4.10 -9.68 -13.40
N ARG A 69 3.19 -8.79 -13.80
CA ARG A 69 2.88 -8.56 -15.20
C ARG A 69 3.69 -7.36 -15.67
N ASN A 70 4.47 -7.52 -16.72
CA ASN A 70 5.27 -6.43 -17.28
C ASN A 70 6.16 -5.73 -16.24
N ASN A 71 6.79 -6.50 -15.34
CA ASN A 71 7.61 -6.00 -14.24
C ASN A 71 6.86 -5.09 -13.24
N LYS A 72 5.53 -5.16 -13.17
CA LYS A 72 4.72 -4.40 -12.23
C LYS A 72 4.15 -5.31 -11.14
N ILE A 73 4.17 -4.82 -9.92
CA ILE A 73 3.49 -5.42 -8.78
C ILE A 73 2.53 -4.39 -8.19
N THR A 74 1.37 -4.86 -7.75
CA THR A 74 0.42 -4.05 -7.00
C THR A 74 0.66 -4.28 -5.52
N ILE A 75 0.85 -3.21 -4.76
CA ILE A 75 1.08 -3.22 -3.33
C ILE A 75 -0.18 -2.69 -2.65
N ARG A 76 -0.78 -3.47 -1.76
CA ARG A 76 -1.73 -2.99 -0.77
C ARG A 76 -0.96 -2.57 0.47
N LEU A 77 -1.12 -1.33 0.89
CA LEU A 77 -0.38 -0.77 2.02
C LEU A 77 -0.80 -1.47 3.31
N GLN A 78 0.17 -2.06 4.01
CA GLN A 78 -0.07 -2.83 5.24
C GLN A 78 -0.53 -1.94 6.39
N GLY A 79 -1.50 -2.42 7.16
CA GLY A 79 -1.94 -1.80 8.41
C GLY A 79 -2.80 -0.56 8.24
N ILE A 80 -3.20 -0.23 7.03
CA ILE A 80 -4.04 0.93 6.73
C ILE A 80 -5.15 0.58 5.75
N ASP A 81 -6.19 1.40 5.75
CA ASP A 81 -7.31 1.35 4.81
C ASP A 81 -7.68 2.80 4.45
N ALA A 82 -7.59 3.16 3.19
CA ALA A 82 -7.97 4.48 2.71
C ALA A 82 -9.38 4.45 2.13
N THR A 83 -10.02 5.60 2.10
CA THR A 83 -11.30 5.72 1.41
C THR A 83 -11.10 5.43 -0.07
N GLU A 84 -11.91 4.53 -0.60
CA GLU A 84 -11.93 4.17 -2.03
C GLU A 84 -12.13 5.43 -2.90
N LEU A 85 -11.33 5.56 -3.95
CA LEU A 85 -11.50 6.63 -4.92
C LEU A 85 -12.80 6.46 -5.70
N HIS A 86 -13.14 5.21 -6.01
CA HIS A 86 -14.35 4.85 -6.74
C HIS A 86 -15.18 3.83 -5.96
N TYR A 87 -16.48 4.00 -5.96
CA TYR A 87 -17.40 2.99 -5.45
C TYR A 87 -18.53 2.72 -6.43
N SER A 88 -19.06 1.50 -6.40
CA SER A 88 -20.29 1.14 -7.10
C SER A 88 -21.42 1.13 -6.08
N ALA A 89 -22.42 1.97 -6.27
CA ALA A 89 -23.59 1.98 -5.41
C ALA A 89 -24.37 0.68 -5.62
N THR A 90 -24.46 -0.15 -4.58
CA THR A 90 -25.38 -1.30 -4.58
C THR A 90 -26.76 -0.81 -4.17
N LEU A 91 -27.66 -0.66 -5.12
CA LEU A 91 -29.01 -0.24 -4.84
C LEU A 91 -29.89 -1.44 -4.45
N PRO A 92 -30.65 -1.37 -3.35
CA PRO A 92 -31.42 -2.51 -2.85
C PRO A 92 -32.66 -2.86 -3.68
N LYS A 93 -32.98 -2.13 -4.75
CA LYS A 93 -34.15 -2.39 -5.62
C LYS A 93 -33.76 -2.42 -7.09
N LYS A 94 -34.17 -3.52 -7.77
CA LYS A 94 -34.21 -3.64 -9.22
C LYS A 94 -34.97 -2.43 -9.82
N GLY A 95 -34.27 -1.59 -10.59
CA GLY A 95 -34.89 -0.47 -11.29
C GLY A 95 -34.37 0.92 -10.90
N LEU A 96 -33.59 1.07 -9.84
CA LEU A 96 -32.81 2.29 -9.58
C LEU A 96 -31.46 2.14 -10.26
N ILE A 97 -31.20 3.02 -11.19
CA ILE A 97 -30.17 2.87 -12.20
C ILE A 97 -28.81 3.12 -11.60
N ASP A 98 -28.10 2.05 -11.28
CA ASP A 98 -26.65 2.05 -11.39
C ASP A 98 -26.31 1.37 -12.72
N ASN A 99 -26.14 2.13 -13.78
CA ASN A 99 -25.68 1.63 -15.08
C ASN A 99 -24.21 1.21 -15.06
N GLY A 100 -23.71 0.62 -13.96
CA GLY A 100 -22.30 0.30 -13.76
C GLY A 100 -21.43 1.54 -13.60
N LYS A 101 -22.01 2.71 -13.32
CA LYS A 101 -21.26 3.94 -13.11
C LYS A 101 -20.53 3.86 -11.77
N ARG A 102 -19.22 4.02 -11.81
CA ARG A 102 -18.40 4.23 -10.63
C ARG A 102 -18.49 5.70 -10.23
N PHE A 103 -18.84 5.94 -8.97
CA PHE A 103 -18.86 7.28 -8.40
C PHE A 103 -17.57 7.51 -7.64
N ARG A 104 -16.99 8.70 -7.77
CA ARG A 104 -15.84 9.12 -6.98
C ARG A 104 -16.29 9.56 -5.60
N GLN A 105 -15.48 9.25 -4.60
CA GLN A 105 -15.71 9.69 -3.23
C GLN A 105 -14.81 10.88 -2.93
N PHE A 106 -15.37 11.92 -2.36
CA PHE A 106 -14.65 13.15 -2.02
C PHE A 106 -13.40 12.89 -1.15
N PHE A 107 -13.53 12.06 -0.13
CA PHE A 107 -12.39 11.73 0.73
C PHE A 107 -11.36 10.86 0.02
N GLY A 108 -11.78 9.95 -0.85
CA GLY A 108 -10.90 9.15 -1.69
C GLY A 108 -10.11 10.02 -2.65
N GLU A 109 -10.77 10.94 -3.36
CA GLU A 109 -10.08 11.92 -4.21
C GLU A 109 -9.08 12.75 -3.41
N THR A 110 -9.49 13.27 -2.26
CA THR A 110 -8.64 14.12 -1.43
C THR A 110 -7.41 13.37 -0.93
N ALA A 111 -7.57 12.15 -0.43
CA ALA A 111 -6.47 11.32 0.05
C ALA A 111 -5.45 11.06 -1.07
N THR A 112 -5.94 10.72 -2.27
CA THR A 112 -5.10 10.41 -3.43
C THR A 112 -4.39 11.65 -3.95
N VAL A 113 -5.06 12.81 -4.02
CA VAL A 113 -4.43 14.10 -4.37
C VAL A 113 -3.33 14.46 -3.36
N LYS A 114 -3.60 14.31 -2.07
CA LYS A 114 -2.61 14.61 -1.03
C LYS A 114 -1.40 13.69 -1.10
N LEU A 115 -1.62 12.41 -1.41
CA LEU A 115 -0.52 11.48 -1.63
C LEU A 115 0.28 11.83 -2.89
N HIS A 116 -0.39 12.18 -3.99
CA HIS A 116 0.24 12.71 -5.20
C HIS A 116 1.11 13.93 -4.90
N ASP A 117 0.53 14.97 -4.28
CA ASP A 117 1.22 16.21 -3.96
C ASP A 117 2.42 15.99 -3.05
N PHE A 118 2.29 15.07 -2.09
CA PHE A 118 3.39 14.71 -1.21
C PHE A 118 4.52 14.03 -1.98
N ALA A 119 4.20 13.02 -2.80
CA ALA A 119 5.18 12.29 -3.59
C ALA A 119 5.87 13.21 -4.64
N ALA A 120 5.12 14.13 -5.24
CA ALA A 120 5.62 15.11 -6.20
C ALA A 120 6.69 16.07 -5.61
N GLN A 121 6.76 16.20 -4.27
CA GLN A 121 7.82 16.98 -3.62
C GLN A 121 9.23 16.39 -3.82
N SER A 122 9.33 15.17 -4.32
CA SER A 122 10.61 14.60 -4.80
C SER A 122 11.20 15.35 -6.00
N GLY A 123 10.39 16.15 -6.69
CA GLY A 123 10.73 16.82 -7.95
C GLY A 123 10.81 15.88 -9.16
N LYS A 124 10.33 14.63 -9.02
CA LYS A 124 10.39 13.58 -10.05
C LYS A 124 9.03 12.96 -10.27
N GLY A 125 8.70 12.65 -11.53
CA GLY A 125 7.49 11.90 -11.88
C GLY A 125 7.59 10.41 -11.51
N ILE A 126 8.81 9.87 -11.50
CA ILE A 126 9.11 8.49 -11.11
C ILE A 126 10.08 8.51 -9.93
N ILE A 127 9.72 7.85 -8.85
CA ILE A 127 10.46 7.85 -7.58
C ILE A 127 10.93 6.44 -7.26
N GLY A 128 12.20 6.31 -6.85
CA GLY A 128 12.70 5.06 -6.26
C GLY A 128 11.98 4.76 -4.94
N CYS A 129 11.57 3.52 -4.74
CA CYS A 129 10.91 3.06 -3.52
C CYS A 129 11.43 1.70 -3.06
N GLU A 130 11.25 1.42 -1.78
CA GLU A 130 11.45 0.10 -1.17
C GLU A 130 10.12 -0.36 -0.59
N VAL A 131 9.71 -1.59 -0.93
CA VAL A 131 8.58 -2.28 -0.29
C VAL A 131 9.14 -3.22 0.76
N LEU A 132 8.62 -3.15 1.97
CA LEU A 132 9.05 -3.97 3.11
C LEU A 132 7.86 -4.75 3.64
N THR A 133 8.02 -6.06 3.81
CA THR A 133 7.00 -6.92 4.39
C THR A 133 7.63 -7.89 5.37
N SER A 134 7.13 -7.91 6.61
CA SER A 134 7.59 -8.83 7.66
C SER A 134 6.73 -10.09 7.64
N VAL A 135 7.30 -11.20 7.16
CA VAL A 135 6.61 -12.49 6.99
C VAL A 135 7.52 -13.65 7.36
N ASP A 136 6.91 -14.78 7.71
CA ASP A 136 7.66 -16.00 8.01
C ASP A 136 8.18 -16.67 6.73
N HIS A 137 7.43 -16.54 5.65
CA HIS A 137 7.78 -17.08 4.34
C HIS A 137 7.57 -16.03 3.25
N PRO A 138 8.44 -15.94 2.22
CA PRO A 138 8.28 -14.99 1.12
C PRO A 138 6.93 -15.07 0.41
N ASN A 139 6.29 -16.24 0.39
CA ASN A 139 4.99 -16.44 -0.24
C ASN A 139 3.80 -15.92 0.58
N ASP A 140 4.02 -15.53 1.85
CA ASP A 140 2.96 -15.05 2.74
C ASP A 140 2.71 -13.54 2.58
N VAL A 141 3.33 -12.91 1.59
CA VAL A 141 3.23 -11.46 1.33
C VAL A 141 1.99 -11.05 0.56
N PHE A 142 1.08 -11.98 0.28
CA PHE A 142 -0.05 -11.73 -0.61
C PHE A 142 -1.39 -11.72 0.12
N ASP A 143 -2.26 -10.78 -0.29
CA ASP A 143 -3.66 -10.82 0.09
C ASP A 143 -4.44 -11.88 -0.72
N THR A 144 -5.72 -12.03 -0.40
CA THR A 144 -6.63 -12.97 -1.09
C THR A 144 -6.89 -12.60 -2.55
N PHE A 145 -6.58 -11.37 -2.95
CA PHE A 145 -6.75 -10.86 -4.31
C PHE A 145 -5.47 -10.92 -5.15
N GLY A 146 -4.35 -11.29 -4.52
CA GLY A 146 -3.07 -11.42 -5.19
C GLY A 146 -2.21 -10.16 -5.19
N SER A 147 -2.58 -9.14 -4.42
CA SER A 147 -1.73 -7.98 -4.20
C SER A 147 -0.68 -8.26 -3.13
N PHE A 148 0.49 -7.68 -3.29
CA PHE A 148 1.48 -7.67 -2.23
C PHE A 148 1.00 -6.82 -1.06
N ILE A 149 1.19 -7.29 0.17
CA ILE A 149 0.95 -6.50 1.36
C ILE A 149 2.30 -6.00 1.86
N GLY A 150 2.44 -4.71 2.09
CA GLY A 150 3.70 -4.18 2.62
C GLY A 150 3.69 -2.69 2.91
N ASP A 151 4.78 -2.25 3.51
CA ASP A 151 5.08 -0.84 3.73
C ASP A 151 5.90 -0.31 2.57
N ILE A 152 5.55 0.86 2.06
CA ILE A 152 6.34 1.54 1.03
C ILE A 152 7.16 2.66 1.66
N GLN A 153 8.48 2.60 1.45
CA GLN A 153 9.41 3.66 1.81
C GLN A 153 9.88 4.39 0.57
N ILE A 154 9.79 5.71 0.61
CA ILE A 154 10.33 6.63 -0.42
C ILE A 154 11.29 7.64 0.22
N THR A 155 12.08 8.32 -0.62
CA THR A 155 12.93 9.42 -0.15
C THR A 155 12.41 10.74 -0.70
N ILE A 156 12.01 11.64 0.20
CA ILE A 156 11.57 13.01 -0.11
C ILE A 156 12.53 14.00 0.52
N LYS A 157 13.14 14.87 -0.27
CA LYS A 157 14.10 15.89 0.20
C LYS A 157 15.19 15.30 1.10
N GLY A 158 15.73 14.13 0.72
CA GLY A 158 16.79 13.43 1.46
C GLY A 158 16.32 12.67 2.72
N LYS A 159 15.04 12.68 3.06
CA LYS A 159 14.49 11.97 4.21
C LYS A 159 13.72 10.74 3.76
N LYS A 160 13.99 9.59 4.39
CA LYS A 160 13.17 8.38 4.21
C LYS A 160 11.82 8.57 4.90
N VAL A 161 10.74 8.26 4.17
CA VAL A 161 9.36 8.35 4.64
C VAL A 161 8.64 7.04 4.33
N ASN A 162 7.96 6.48 5.33
CA ASN A 162 7.02 5.38 5.18
C ASN A 162 5.65 5.97 4.76
N LEU A 163 5.16 5.61 3.58
CA LEU A 163 3.90 6.13 3.03
C LEU A 163 2.69 5.72 3.86
N ASN A 164 2.67 4.48 4.38
CA ASN A 164 1.60 3.97 5.21
C ASN A 164 1.45 4.86 6.48
N HIS A 165 2.57 5.11 7.14
CA HIS A 165 2.62 5.98 8.32
C HIS A 165 2.24 7.42 7.99
N TRP A 166 2.72 7.95 6.86
CA TRP A 166 2.39 9.30 6.44
C TRP A 166 0.89 9.50 6.22
N LEU A 167 0.23 8.53 5.58
CA LEU A 167 -1.22 8.57 5.33
C LEU A 167 -2.00 8.60 6.65
N VAL A 168 -1.70 7.71 7.59
CA VAL A 168 -2.38 7.68 8.90
C VAL A 168 -2.10 8.92 9.71
N GLN A 169 -0.84 9.36 9.80
CA GLN A 169 -0.44 10.54 10.56
C GLN A 169 -1.10 11.84 10.09
N ASN A 170 -1.46 11.90 8.81
CA ASN A 170 -2.15 13.04 8.22
C ASN A 170 -3.67 12.86 8.12
N GLY A 171 -4.21 11.74 8.58
CA GLY A 171 -5.65 11.47 8.62
C GLY A 171 -6.24 11.09 7.26
N TRP A 172 -5.42 10.64 6.31
CA TRP A 172 -5.84 10.23 4.96
C TRP A 172 -6.16 8.74 4.86
N ALA A 173 -5.83 7.96 5.88
CA ALA A 173 -6.16 6.55 5.99
C ALA A 173 -6.48 6.17 7.43
N PHE A 174 -7.28 5.12 7.60
CA PHE A 174 -7.63 4.54 8.88
C PHE A 174 -6.69 3.38 9.22
N PRO A 175 -6.38 3.14 10.52
CA PRO A 175 -5.68 1.94 10.94
C PRO A 175 -6.52 0.70 10.65
N THR A 176 -5.90 -0.32 10.06
CA THR A 176 -6.48 -1.64 9.85
C THR A 176 -5.48 -2.69 10.31
N TYR A 177 -5.89 -3.58 11.23
CA TYR A 177 -4.97 -4.53 11.83
C TYR A 177 -5.18 -5.92 11.28
N TYR A 178 -4.09 -6.55 10.88
CA TYR A 178 -4.06 -7.93 10.40
C TYR A 178 -3.42 -8.85 11.43
N ASN A 179 -3.84 -10.11 11.49
CA ASN A 179 -3.27 -11.12 12.40
C ASN A 179 -1.77 -11.36 12.17
N SER A 180 -1.27 -11.02 10.99
CA SER A 180 0.15 -11.11 10.65
C SER A 180 1.01 -9.98 11.23
N MET A 181 0.41 -8.90 11.71
CA MET A 181 1.14 -7.75 12.25
C MET A 181 1.64 -8.05 13.67
N SER A 182 2.85 -7.58 13.96
CA SER A 182 3.41 -7.62 15.31
C SER A 182 2.75 -6.57 16.21
N PRO A 183 2.76 -6.76 17.55
CA PRO A 183 2.29 -5.74 18.48
C PRO A 183 3.01 -4.39 18.34
N VAL A 184 4.27 -4.40 17.91
CA VAL A 184 5.06 -3.17 17.68
C VAL A 184 4.53 -2.40 16.47
N GLU A 185 4.24 -3.08 15.36
CA GLU A 185 3.65 -2.47 14.17
C GLU A 185 2.26 -1.91 14.47
N ILE A 186 1.42 -2.67 15.17
CA ILE A 186 0.08 -2.23 15.58
C ILE A 186 0.18 -0.96 16.45
N ASN A 187 1.02 -0.98 17.49
CA ASN A 187 1.19 0.17 18.38
C ASN A 187 1.69 1.41 17.64
N ALA A 188 2.64 1.27 16.72
CA ALA A 188 3.14 2.37 15.91
C ALA A 188 2.01 3.04 15.12
N ILE A 189 1.17 2.27 14.44
CA ILE A 189 0.05 2.80 13.66
C ILE A 189 -1.02 3.43 14.56
N GLN A 190 -1.30 2.85 15.74
CA GLN A 190 -2.22 3.43 16.72
C GLN A 190 -1.76 4.82 17.16
N GLN A 191 -0.51 4.97 17.55
CA GLN A 191 0.05 6.25 17.97
C GLN A 191 -0.06 7.32 16.88
N LEU A 192 0.19 6.96 15.62
CA LEU A 192 0.03 7.86 14.47
C LEU A 192 -1.42 8.30 14.29
N SER A 193 -2.37 7.37 14.45
CA SER A 193 -3.81 7.69 14.36
C SER A 193 -4.26 8.61 15.49
N GLU A 194 -3.80 8.38 16.71
CA GLU A 194 -4.10 9.24 17.85
C GLU A 194 -3.52 10.65 17.67
N PHE A 195 -2.31 10.74 17.16
CA PHE A 195 -1.70 12.03 16.79
C PHE A 195 -2.53 12.79 15.75
N ALA A 196 -2.97 12.11 14.69
CA ALA A 196 -3.83 12.70 13.66
C ALA A 196 -5.14 13.23 14.25
N ARG A 197 -5.81 12.43 15.11
CA ARG A 197 -7.05 12.82 15.79
C ARG A 197 -6.84 14.03 16.70
N ALA A 198 -5.75 14.08 17.45
CA ALA A 198 -5.44 15.21 18.33
C ALA A 198 -5.22 16.50 17.53
N ARG A 199 -4.53 16.43 16.39
CA ARG A 199 -4.37 17.58 15.48
C ARG A 199 -5.69 18.11 14.95
N LEU A 200 -6.57 17.20 14.49
CA LEU A 200 -7.88 17.58 13.97
C LEU A 200 -8.75 18.24 15.07
N ARG A 201 -8.77 17.70 16.29
CA ARG A 201 -9.49 18.32 17.41
C ARG A 201 -9.01 19.75 17.68
N LYS A 202 -7.70 19.98 17.71
CA LYS A 202 -7.13 21.33 17.91
C LYS A 202 -7.51 22.28 16.76
N ALA A 203 -7.45 21.81 15.50
CA ALA A 203 -7.75 22.61 14.34
C ALA A 203 -9.24 23.07 14.29
N PHE A 204 -10.16 22.24 14.82
CA PHE A 204 -11.59 22.54 14.82
C PHE A 204 -12.13 23.05 16.15
N GLY A 205 -11.25 23.42 17.11
CA GLY A 205 -11.65 24.07 18.38
C GLY A 205 -12.56 23.20 19.27
N ARG A 206 -12.54 21.89 19.11
CA ARG A 206 -13.27 20.96 19.98
C ARG A 206 -12.30 20.45 21.04
N ASN A 207 -12.45 21.01 22.26
CA ASN A 207 -11.82 20.47 23.47
C ASN A 207 -12.47 19.15 23.87
#